data_6630d6288afe8e131323f47687f65d67
#
_entry.id   6630d6288afe8e131323f47687f65d67
#
_cell.length_a   1.000
_cell.length_b   1.000
_cell.length_c   1.000
_cell.angle_alpha   90.00
_cell.angle_beta   90.00
_cell.angle_gamma   90.00
#
_symmetry.space_group_name_H-M   'P 1'
#
loop_
_entity.id
_entity.type
_entity.pdbx_description
1 polymer ?
#
loop_
_entity_poly.entity_id
_entity_poly.type
_entity_poly.pdbx_seq_one_letter_code
_entity_poly.pdbx_strand_id
1 'polypeptide(L)'
;MRLRRVRRARWEVLAICGPRGDCPLLDLLASLESQLAGDGRAVLRLLTFVAEQGPPRNVETSHKIAGEIWELIAGRLRVLWFYDAGRLIVCSHGFVKRTRKTPTAEIERAQSAYEAYRAAKRSGTLQVED
;
A
#
# COMPACT_ATOMS: atom_id res chain seq x y z
N MET A 1 1.07 -8.58 -14.02
CA MET A 1 1.38 -7.51 -13.04
C MET A 1 2.33 -8.06 -12.01
N ARG A 2 3.39 -7.34 -11.74
CA ARG A 2 4.40 -7.74 -10.76
C ARG A 2 4.05 -7.16 -9.38
N LEU A 3 4.21 -8.01 -8.37
CA LEU A 3 3.97 -7.65 -6.98
C LEU A 3 5.14 -8.17 -6.16
N ARG A 4 5.49 -7.45 -5.10
CA ARG A 4 6.50 -7.90 -4.15
C ARG A 4 5.85 -8.17 -2.80
N ARG A 5 6.18 -9.32 -2.20
CA ARG A 5 5.73 -9.63 -0.85
C ARG A 5 6.54 -8.79 0.14
N VAL A 6 5.82 -7.94 0.88
CA VAL A 6 6.44 -7.05 1.88
C VAL A 6 6.49 -7.73 3.24
N ARG A 7 5.37 -8.35 3.63
CA ARG A 7 5.25 -9.08 4.91
C ARG A 7 4.27 -10.24 4.72
N ARG A 8 4.46 -11.28 5.52
CA ARG A 8 3.54 -12.42 5.53
C ARG A 8 3.49 -13.03 6.93
N ALA A 9 2.29 -13.10 7.49
CA ALA A 9 1.99 -13.78 8.73
C ALA A 9 0.57 -14.34 8.60
N ARG A 10 -0.39 -13.92 9.45
CA ARG A 10 -1.79 -14.27 9.26
C ARG A 10 -2.38 -13.66 8.01
N TRP A 11 -1.89 -12.47 7.66
CA TRP A 11 -2.23 -11.74 6.45
C TRP A 11 -0.99 -11.65 5.56
N GLU A 12 -1.21 -11.52 4.27
CA GLU A 12 -0.14 -11.25 3.32
C GLU A 12 -0.24 -9.82 2.85
N VAL A 13 0.88 -9.10 2.87
CA VAL A 13 0.97 -7.72 2.44
C VAL A 13 1.85 -7.65 1.20
N LEU A 14 1.24 -7.28 0.08
CA LEU A 14 1.92 -7.15 -1.20
C LEU A 14 2.03 -5.68 -1.61
N ALA A 15 3.06 -5.34 -2.35
CA ALA A 15 3.22 -4.03 -2.97
C ALA A 15 3.25 -4.19 -4.49
N ILE A 16 2.51 -3.32 -5.18
CA ILE A 16 2.50 -3.31 -6.64
C ILE A 16 3.83 -2.77 -7.16
N CYS A 17 4.40 -3.45 -8.15
CA CYS A 17 5.64 -3.04 -8.80
C CYS A 17 5.40 -2.80 -10.27
N GLY A 18 6.22 -1.95 -10.89
CA GLY A 18 6.21 -1.72 -12.30
C GLY A 18 6.90 -2.83 -13.07
N PRO A 19 6.78 -2.82 -14.41
CA PRO A 19 7.35 -3.88 -15.25
C PRO A 19 8.87 -3.94 -15.21
N ARG A 20 9.54 -2.88 -14.77
CA ARG A 20 10.99 -2.85 -14.63
C ARG A 20 11.47 -3.24 -13.24
N GLY A 21 10.57 -3.66 -12.36
CA GLY A 21 10.90 -4.06 -11.00
C GLY A 21 10.89 -2.92 -9.98
N ASP A 22 10.58 -1.69 -10.39
CA ASP A 22 10.37 -0.57 -9.48
C ASP A 22 9.11 -0.83 -8.65
N CYS A 23 9.19 -0.57 -7.35
CA CYS A 23 8.07 -0.73 -6.44
C CYS A 23 7.83 0.60 -5.75
N PRO A 24 6.82 1.39 -6.17
CA PRO A 24 6.64 2.76 -5.67
C PRO A 24 6.65 2.89 -4.15
N LEU A 25 5.99 2.00 -3.42
CA LEU A 25 6.00 2.05 -1.97
C LEU A 25 7.40 1.81 -1.41
N LEU A 26 8.07 0.75 -1.83
CA LEU A 26 9.39 0.41 -1.31
C LEU A 26 10.44 1.42 -1.72
N ASP A 27 10.33 1.95 -2.93
CA ASP A 27 11.25 2.98 -3.42
C ASP A 27 11.08 4.27 -2.62
N LEU A 28 9.84 4.67 -2.31
CA LEU A 28 9.58 5.81 -1.43
C LEU A 28 10.24 5.62 -0.07
N LEU A 29 10.02 4.47 0.56
CA LEU A 29 10.57 4.19 1.89
C LEU A 29 12.10 4.16 1.91
N ALA A 30 12.71 3.77 0.80
CA ALA A 30 14.17 3.72 0.68
C ALA A 30 14.81 5.09 0.41
N SER A 31 14.01 6.09 -0.01
CA SER A 31 14.53 7.39 -0.45
C SER A 31 14.01 8.57 0.37
N LEU A 32 13.52 8.31 1.58
CA LEU A 32 12.95 9.37 2.43
C LEU A 32 14.02 10.34 2.93
N GLU A 33 13.64 11.62 2.97
CA GLU A 33 14.45 12.63 3.64
C GLU A 33 14.56 12.32 5.13
N SER A 34 15.63 12.77 5.78
CA SER A 34 15.92 12.42 7.17
C SER A 34 14.79 12.77 8.14
N GLN A 35 14.09 13.90 7.92
CA GLN A 35 12.97 14.30 8.77
C GLN A 35 11.75 13.37 8.66
N LEU A 36 11.69 12.54 7.61
CA LEU A 36 10.61 11.58 7.42
C LEU A 36 11.01 10.16 7.79
N ALA A 37 12.26 9.94 8.21
CA ALA A 37 12.76 8.61 8.54
C ALA A 37 11.94 7.93 9.64
N GLY A 38 11.50 8.69 10.66
CA GLY A 38 10.64 8.18 11.72
C GLY A 38 9.28 7.72 11.21
N ASP A 39 8.69 8.52 10.32
CA ASP A 39 7.42 8.16 9.68
C ASP A 39 7.58 6.91 8.80
N GLY A 40 8.70 6.78 8.11
CA GLY A 40 9.00 5.59 7.32
C GLY A 40 9.07 4.33 8.16
N ARG A 41 9.75 4.42 9.31
CA ARG A 41 9.80 3.29 10.25
C ARG A 41 8.40 2.95 10.79
N ALA A 42 7.56 3.97 11.02
CA ALA A 42 6.18 3.77 11.45
C ALA A 42 5.37 3.03 10.38
N VAL A 43 5.56 3.35 9.10
CA VAL A 43 4.92 2.58 8.01
C VAL A 43 5.31 1.11 8.09
N LEU A 44 6.60 0.81 8.22
CA LEU A 44 7.07 -0.57 8.29
C LEU A 44 6.50 -1.31 9.51
N ARG A 45 6.40 -0.63 10.66
CA ARG A 45 5.75 -1.22 11.84
C ARG A 45 4.28 -1.49 11.60
N LEU A 46 3.56 -0.56 10.93
CA LEU A 46 2.16 -0.77 10.60
C LEU A 46 1.97 -1.95 9.64
N LEU A 47 2.83 -2.08 8.63
CA LEU A 47 2.73 -3.20 7.70
C LEU A 47 2.99 -4.54 8.40
N THR A 48 3.92 -4.57 9.36
CA THR A 48 4.15 -5.76 10.20
C THR A 48 2.92 -6.04 11.06
N PHE A 49 2.34 -5.02 11.69
CA PHE A 49 1.10 -5.17 12.48
C PHE A 49 -0.03 -5.72 11.61
N VAL A 50 -0.20 -5.18 10.40
CA VAL A 50 -1.24 -5.64 9.47
C VAL A 50 -1.05 -7.11 9.11
N ALA A 51 0.19 -7.54 8.87
CA ALA A 51 0.46 -8.94 8.56
C ALA A 51 0.11 -9.85 9.74
N GLU A 52 0.36 -9.42 10.96
CA GLU A 52 0.12 -10.21 12.15
C GLU A 52 -1.34 -10.18 12.62
N GLN A 53 -1.99 -9.01 12.56
CA GLN A 53 -3.28 -8.75 13.17
C GLN A 53 -4.39 -8.34 12.20
N GLY A 54 -4.06 -8.07 10.95
CA GLY A 54 -4.98 -7.46 10.00
C GLY A 54 -4.96 -5.93 10.09
N PRO A 55 -5.70 -5.25 9.22
CA PRO A 55 -5.72 -3.79 9.19
C PRO A 55 -6.19 -3.18 10.51
N PRO A 56 -5.58 -2.07 10.96
CA PRO A 56 -6.01 -1.38 12.17
C PRO A 56 -7.47 -0.95 12.09
N ARG A 57 -8.18 -1.05 13.21
CA ARG A 57 -9.59 -0.61 13.29
C ARG A 57 -9.71 0.87 13.63
N ASN A 58 -8.62 1.48 14.08
CA ASN A 58 -8.60 2.89 14.43
C ASN A 58 -8.66 3.74 13.15
N VAL A 59 -9.71 4.54 12.99
CA VAL A 59 -9.90 5.37 11.79
C VAL A 59 -8.83 6.45 11.62
N GLU A 60 -8.12 6.81 12.69
CA GLU A 60 -7.00 7.75 12.62
C GLU A 60 -5.75 7.11 12.01
N THR A 61 -5.70 5.78 11.96
CA THR A 61 -4.57 5.03 11.42
C THR A 61 -4.93 4.37 10.09
N SER A 62 -6.19 3.96 9.91
CA SER A 62 -6.64 3.27 8.70
C SER A 62 -8.12 3.59 8.45
N HIS A 63 -8.44 4.06 7.25
CA HIS A 63 -9.83 4.29 6.88
C HIS A 63 -10.01 4.17 5.37
N LYS A 64 -11.25 3.88 4.99
CA LYS A 64 -11.64 3.82 3.58
C LYS A 64 -11.73 5.24 3.04
N ILE A 65 -11.12 5.49 1.90
CA ILE A 65 -11.05 6.85 1.35
C ILE A 65 -11.92 7.04 0.12
N ALA A 66 -12.04 6.04 -0.74
CA ALA A 66 -12.90 6.10 -1.93
C ALA A 66 -13.04 4.70 -2.54
N GLY A 67 -14.27 4.31 -2.92
CA GLY A 67 -14.50 3.02 -3.57
C GLY A 67 -13.88 1.86 -2.76
N GLU A 68 -13.00 1.11 -3.38
CA GLU A 68 -12.30 0.00 -2.73
C GLU A 68 -10.97 0.40 -2.10
N ILE A 69 -10.62 1.69 -2.14
CA ILE A 69 -9.31 2.17 -1.72
C ILE A 69 -9.34 2.62 -0.26
N TRP A 70 -8.37 2.12 0.48
CA TRP A 70 -8.12 2.46 1.88
C TRP A 70 -6.82 3.22 2.02
N GLU A 71 -6.66 3.93 3.15
CA GLU A 71 -5.48 4.72 3.45
C GLU A 71 -4.93 4.32 4.82
N LEU A 72 -3.62 4.00 4.87
CA LEU A 72 -2.87 3.89 6.12
C LEU A 72 -2.16 5.21 6.38
N ILE A 73 -2.14 5.62 7.64
CA ILE A 73 -1.60 6.91 8.08
C ILE A 73 -0.45 6.66 9.06
N ALA A 74 0.72 7.19 8.74
CA ALA A 74 1.90 7.14 9.61
C ALA A 74 2.61 8.49 9.54
N GLY A 75 2.30 9.39 10.49
CA GLY A 75 2.80 10.76 10.46
C GLY A 75 2.37 11.47 9.20
N ARG A 76 3.33 11.94 8.42
CA ARG A 76 3.05 12.59 7.13
C ARG A 76 3.00 11.62 5.96
N LEU A 77 3.29 10.34 6.18
CA LEU A 77 3.23 9.34 5.12
C LEU A 77 1.85 8.72 5.03
N ARG A 78 1.45 8.45 3.81
CA ARG A 78 0.19 7.76 3.48
C ARG A 78 0.51 6.58 2.58
N VAL A 79 -0.19 5.45 2.81
CA VAL A 79 -0.13 4.28 1.93
C VAL A 79 -1.55 3.97 1.50
N LEU A 80 -1.78 3.97 0.19
CA LEU A 80 -3.07 3.58 -0.36
C LEU A 80 -3.05 2.10 -0.71
N TRP A 81 -4.09 1.39 -0.31
CA TRP A 81 -4.15 -0.06 -0.40
C TRP A 81 -5.59 -0.54 -0.60
N PHE A 82 -5.73 -1.79 -0.96
CA PHE A 82 -7.04 -2.44 -1.09
C PHE A 82 -6.95 -3.90 -0.65
N TYR A 83 -8.10 -4.47 -0.33
CA TYR A 83 -8.22 -5.88 0.05
C TYR A 83 -8.32 -6.79 -1.18
N ASP A 84 -7.89 -8.03 -1.00
CA ASP A 84 -8.31 -9.13 -1.86
C ASP A 84 -8.66 -10.34 -0.98
N ALA A 85 -9.26 -11.36 -1.56
CA ALA A 85 -9.67 -12.56 -0.86
C ALA A 85 -8.46 -13.31 -0.28
N GLY A 86 -8.68 -14.05 0.80
CA GLY A 86 -7.62 -14.85 1.41
C GLY A 86 -6.71 -14.08 2.37
N ARG A 87 -7.22 -13.04 3.03
CA ARG A 87 -6.44 -12.21 3.96
C ARG A 87 -5.25 -11.56 3.27
N LEU A 88 -5.52 -10.91 2.16
CA LEU A 88 -4.52 -10.28 1.33
C LEU A 88 -4.75 -8.78 1.28
N ILE A 89 -3.67 -8.02 1.47
CA ILE A 89 -3.65 -6.58 1.30
C ILE A 89 -2.67 -6.25 0.20
N VAL A 90 -3.11 -5.42 -0.76
CA VAL A 90 -2.29 -4.97 -1.87
C VAL A 90 -2.09 -3.47 -1.75
N CYS A 91 -0.83 -3.05 -1.58
CA CYS A 91 -0.47 -1.64 -1.50
C CYS A 91 -0.20 -1.12 -2.91
N SER A 92 -0.93 -0.06 -3.28
CA SER A 92 -0.73 0.61 -4.56
C SER A 92 0.57 1.41 -4.54
N HIS A 93 0.65 2.36 -3.62
CA HIS A 93 1.82 3.24 -3.47
C HIS A 93 1.71 4.03 -2.17
N GLY A 94 2.81 4.71 -1.83
CA GLY A 94 2.85 5.65 -0.73
C GLY A 94 3.16 7.04 -1.22
N PHE A 95 2.87 8.04 -0.41
CA PHE A 95 3.22 9.43 -0.72
C PHE A 95 3.32 10.25 0.56
N VAL A 96 3.98 11.41 0.45
CA VAL A 96 4.08 12.37 1.56
C VAL A 96 2.90 13.31 1.46
N LYS A 97 2.05 13.33 2.48
CA LYS A 97 0.88 14.21 2.50
C LYS A 97 1.29 15.62 2.90
N ARG A 98 1.02 16.58 2.02
CA ARG A 98 1.37 17.99 2.20
C ARG A 98 0.14 18.90 2.26
N THR A 99 -1.07 18.33 2.10
CA THR A 99 -2.34 19.07 2.05
C THR A 99 -3.32 18.49 3.06
N ARG A 100 -4.41 19.22 3.35
CA ARG A 100 -5.41 18.75 4.32
C ARG A 100 -6.13 17.49 3.87
N LYS A 101 -6.44 17.38 2.59
CA LYS A 101 -7.10 16.22 2.01
C LYS A 101 -6.11 15.42 1.18
N THR A 102 -6.35 14.12 1.08
CA THR A 102 -5.60 13.28 0.16
C THR A 102 -5.87 13.76 -1.26
N PRO A 103 -4.83 14.07 -2.03
CA PRO A 103 -5.03 14.57 -3.39
C PRO A 103 -5.81 13.58 -4.27
N THR A 104 -6.73 14.11 -5.05
CA THR A 104 -7.56 13.30 -5.96
C THR A 104 -6.69 12.47 -6.91
N ALA A 105 -5.57 13.02 -7.38
CA ALA A 105 -4.66 12.30 -8.28
C ALA A 105 -4.10 11.03 -7.64
N GLU A 106 -3.82 11.06 -6.34
CA GLU A 106 -3.34 9.86 -5.63
C GLU A 106 -4.43 8.80 -5.54
N ILE A 107 -5.66 9.22 -5.25
CA ILE A 107 -6.80 8.32 -5.18
C ILE A 107 -7.05 7.68 -6.55
N GLU A 108 -7.05 8.48 -7.61
CA GLU A 108 -7.25 7.99 -8.99
C GLU A 108 -6.16 7.00 -9.39
N ARG A 109 -4.91 7.27 -9.00
CA ARG A 109 -3.79 6.36 -9.24
C ARG A 109 -4.04 5.00 -8.58
N ALA A 110 -4.49 5.01 -7.32
CA ALA A 110 -4.79 3.76 -6.60
C ALA A 110 -5.99 3.03 -7.21
N GLN A 111 -7.01 3.75 -7.66
CA GLN A 111 -8.17 3.15 -8.33
C GLN A 111 -7.76 2.50 -9.64
N SER A 112 -6.90 3.14 -10.43
CA SER A 112 -6.36 2.55 -11.65
C SER A 112 -5.53 1.30 -11.36
N ALA A 113 -4.73 1.33 -10.30
CA ALA A 113 -3.94 0.18 -9.85
C ALA A 113 -4.85 -0.98 -9.44
N TYR A 114 -5.94 -0.68 -8.74
CA TYR A 114 -6.92 -1.68 -8.35
C TYR A 114 -7.54 -2.36 -9.57
N GLU A 115 -7.97 -1.58 -10.56
CA GLU A 115 -8.54 -2.13 -11.79
C GLU A 115 -7.54 -2.98 -12.56
N ALA A 116 -6.29 -2.53 -12.66
CA ALA A 116 -5.22 -3.29 -13.31
C ALA A 116 -4.94 -4.60 -12.58
N TYR A 117 -4.92 -4.57 -11.25
CA TYR A 117 -4.75 -5.77 -10.43
C TYR A 117 -5.87 -6.77 -10.67
N ARG A 118 -7.12 -6.31 -10.67
CA ARG A 118 -8.29 -7.16 -10.92
C ARG A 118 -8.24 -7.79 -12.29
N ALA A 119 -7.86 -7.02 -13.30
CA ALA A 119 -7.72 -7.53 -14.67
C ALA A 119 -6.62 -8.60 -14.77
N ALA A 120 -5.47 -8.36 -14.15
CA ALA A 120 -4.35 -9.31 -14.15
C ALA A 120 -4.73 -10.60 -13.39
N LYS A 121 -5.48 -10.47 -12.31
CA LYS A 121 -5.96 -11.62 -11.55
C LYS A 121 -6.89 -12.49 -12.41
N ARG A 122 -7.83 -11.86 -13.13
CA ARG A 122 -8.75 -12.58 -14.03
C ARG A 122 -8.01 -13.28 -15.16
N SER A 123 -6.97 -12.68 -15.70
CA SER A 123 -6.19 -13.27 -16.79
C SER A 123 -5.09 -14.22 -16.31
N GLY A 124 -4.91 -14.37 -15.01
CA GLY A 124 -3.89 -15.26 -14.44
C GLY A 124 -2.46 -14.76 -14.64
N THR A 125 -2.27 -13.44 -14.74
CA THR A 125 -0.96 -12.84 -15.01
C THR A 125 -0.34 -12.12 -13.81
N LEU A 126 -0.82 -12.37 -12.59
CA LEU A 126 -0.17 -11.86 -11.39
C LEU A 126 1.12 -12.63 -11.13
N GLN A 127 2.20 -11.92 -10.84
CA GLN A 127 3.49 -12.49 -10.49
C GLN A 127 3.93 -11.93 -9.15
N VAL A 128 4.00 -12.78 -8.14
CA VAL A 128 4.39 -12.37 -6.79
C VAL A 128 5.84 -12.80 -6.54
N GLU A 129 6.67 -11.84 -6.15
CA GLU A 129 8.08 -12.06 -5.82
C GLU A 129 8.27 -11.87 -4.32
N ASP A 130 9.13 -12.68 -3.75
CA ASP A 130 9.52 -12.57 -2.33
C ASP A 130 10.53 -11.46 -2.08
#